data_c437a47ad5972a434cb6d736c5bdddbd
#
_entry.id   c437a47ad5972a434cb6d736c5bdddbd
#
_cell.length_a   1.000
_cell.length_b   1.000
_cell.length_c   1.000
_cell.angle_alpha   90.00
_cell.angle_beta   90.00
_cell.angle_gamma   90.00
#
_symmetry.space_group_name_H-M   'P 1'
#
loop_
_entity.id
_entity.type
_entity.pdbx_description
1 polymer ?
#
loop_
_entity_poly.entity_id
_entity_poly.type
_entity_poly.pdbx_seq_one_letter_code
_entity_poly.pdbx_strand_id
1 'polypeptide(L)'
;MRPRIKVTQWSQWSGPETSPREAARFKATFDRTIRMLEYELERIDVTDAEVALGLDGRFFRRDGWPMTKSDGHPGVVVTYTHPGKGVVRVATDRFYEWTDNLRGIAMTLEALRMMERYGTTGNGRQYEGFRALPASTEATMDVHEAAVIIQANSQLKYPPERLLEVRELAELGVRAALFKAHPDQNLDKPKLSVEENFHRVERARKALSAHHGGGL
;
A
#
# COMPACT_ATOMS: atom_id res chain seq x y z
N MET A 1 12.16 -18.54 17.84
CA MET A 1 13.26 -17.86 17.09
C MET A 1 12.86 -16.40 16.93
N ARG A 2 13.74 -15.44 17.25
CA ARG A 2 13.37 -14.03 17.21
C ARG A 2 13.07 -13.60 15.78
N PRO A 3 11.91 -13.01 15.49
CA PRO A 3 11.57 -12.58 14.13
C PRO A 3 12.49 -11.47 13.65
N ARG A 4 12.82 -11.48 12.36
CA ARG A 4 13.56 -10.42 11.70
C ARG A 4 12.59 -9.35 11.24
N ILE A 5 12.72 -8.13 11.76
CA ILE A 5 11.91 -7.00 11.36
C ILE A 5 12.72 -6.12 10.40
N LYS A 6 12.22 -5.99 9.17
CA LYS A 6 12.75 -5.07 8.16
C LYS A 6 11.95 -3.77 8.21
N VAL A 7 12.63 -2.64 8.31
CA VAL A 7 11.99 -1.32 8.26
C VAL A 7 12.16 -0.75 6.86
N THR A 8 11.05 -0.25 6.28
CA THR A 8 11.00 0.31 4.93
C THR A 8 10.20 1.62 4.93
N GLN A 9 10.22 2.30 3.79
CA GLN A 9 9.35 3.44 3.53
C GLN A 9 8.25 3.02 2.56
N TRP A 10 7.02 3.45 2.81
CA TRP A 10 5.98 3.34 1.80
C TRP A 10 5.94 4.61 0.93
N SER A 11 5.69 4.44 -0.36
CA SER A 11 5.59 5.54 -1.31
C SER A 11 4.22 6.22 -1.31
N GLN A 12 3.18 5.47 -0.95
CA GLN A 12 1.81 5.93 -0.88
C GLN A 12 1.09 5.27 0.29
N TRP A 13 0.35 6.07 1.07
CA TRP A 13 -0.49 5.54 2.13
C TRP A 13 -1.62 4.68 1.56
N SER A 14 -1.81 3.50 2.11
CA SER A 14 -2.81 2.53 1.67
C SER A 14 -3.52 1.86 2.86
N GLY A 15 -3.49 2.53 4.00
CA GLY A 15 -4.28 2.18 5.18
C GLY A 15 -5.55 3.02 5.28
N PRO A 16 -6.31 2.85 6.36
CA PRO A 16 -7.45 3.71 6.67
C PRO A 16 -6.98 5.16 6.89
N GLU A 17 -7.71 6.13 6.36
CA GLU A 17 -7.49 7.53 6.67
C GLU A 17 -8.32 7.94 7.88
N THR A 18 -7.63 8.27 8.96
CA THR A 18 -8.28 8.69 10.20
C THR A 18 -8.31 10.22 10.30
N SER A 19 -9.52 10.75 10.43
CA SER A 19 -9.73 12.18 10.67
C SER A 19 -10.92 12.40 11.63
N PRO A 20 -10.75 13.15 12.72
CA PRO A 20 -9.46 13.63 13.26
C PRO A 20 -8.62 12.50 13.89
N ARG A 21 -7.30 12.63 13.86
CA ARG A 21 -6.39 11.80 14.65
C ARG A 21 -6.48 12.20 16.12
N GLU A 22 -6.03 11.30 17.01
CA GLU A 22 -6.09 11.54 18.45
C GLU A 22 -4.73 11.30 19.13
N ALA A 23 -4.53 11.86 20.30
CA ALA A 23 -3.39 11.55 21.15
C ALA A 23 -3.56 10.17 21.77
N ALA A 24 -2.53 9.35 21.68
CA ALA A 24 -2.57 8.03 22.32
C ALA A 24 -2.46 8.16 23.84
N ARG A 25 -3.06 7.18 24.54
CA ARG A 25 -2.95 7.04 25.99
C ARG A 25 -1.85 6.08 26.42
N PHE A 26 -0.99 5.66 25.47
CA PHE A 26 0.09 4.73 25.74
C PHE A 26 1.22 5.41 26.52
N LYS A 27 1.74 4.71 27.54
CA LYS A 27 2.93 5.14 28.31
C LYS A 27 4.14 4.23 28.02
N ALA A 28 4.06 3.44 26.94
CA ALA A 28 5.12 2.52 26.58
C ALA A 28 6.23 3.24 25.82
N THR A 29 7.47 2.91 26.10
CA THR A 29 8.61 3.36 25.31
C THR A 29 8.66 2.64 23.97
N PHE A 30 9.36 3.21 22.99
CA PHE A 30 9.59 2.58 21.70
C PHE A 30 10.19 1.18 21.83
N ASP A 31 11.20 0.98 22.69
CA ASP A 31 11.84 -0.32 22.92
C ASP A 31 10.85 -1.37 23.48
N ARG A 32 9.95 -0.95 24.35
CA ARG A 32 8.87 -1.86 24.83
C ARG A 32 7.91 -2.23 23.72
N THR A 33 7.63 -1.31 22.82
CA THR A 33 6.76 -1.57 21.65
C THR A 33 7.40 -2.58 20.71
N ILE A 34 8.69 -2.41 20.39
CA ILE A 34 9.41 -3.37 19.53
C ILE A 34 9.45 -4.76 20.15
N ARG A 35 9.81 -4.86 21.45
CA ARG A 35 9.82 -6.16 22.15
C ARG A 35 8.46 -6.84 22.15
N MET A 36 7.39 -6.07 22.29
CA MET A 36 6.04 -6.61 22.21
C MET A 36 5.72 -7.10 20.80
N LEU A 37 6.04 -6.32 19.77
CA LEU A 37 5.84 -6.70 18.37
C LEU A 37 6.60 -8.00 18.05
N GLU A 38 7.89 -8.06 18.40
CA GLU A 38 8.71 -9.26 18.23
C GLU A 38 8.10 -10.47 18.95
N TYR A 39 7.68 -10.30 20.20
CA TYR A 39 7.07 -11.36 21.00
C TYR A 39 5.77 -11.88 20.39
N GLU A 40 4.89 -10.99 19.91
CA GLU A 40 3.63 -11.41 19.31
C GLU A 40 3.84 -12.11 17.97
N LEU A 41 4.77 -11.64 17.14
CA LEU A 41 5.15 -12.29 15.88
C LEU A 41 5.76 -13.68 16.12
N GLU A 42 6.65 -13.82 17.11
CA GLU A 42 7.24 -15.11 17.48
C GLU A 42 6.16 -16.12 17.96
N ARG A 43 5.14 -15.65 18.68
CA ARG A 43 4.05 -16.50 19.19
C ARG A 43 3.13 -17.05 18.12
N ILE A 44 3.14 -16.48 16.93
CA ILE A 44 2.39 -16.94 15.76
C ILE A 44 3.31 -17.54 14.69
N ASP A 45 4.53 -17.94 15.07
CA ASP A 45 5.54 -18.58 14.22
C ASP A 45 5.94 -17.77 12.97
N VAL A 46 5.94 -16.44 13.09
CA VAL A 46 6.42 -15.54 12.04
C VAL A 46 7.93 -15.33 12.19
N THR A 47 8.67 -15.58 11.12
CA THR A 47 10.13 -15.41 11.07
C THR A 47 10.57 -14.05 10.54
N ASP A 48 9.78 -13.48 9.63
CA ASP A 48 10.10 -12.23 8.94
C ASP A 48 8.88 -11.32 8.88
N ALA A 49 9.07 -10.06 9.21
CA ALA A 49 8.05 -9.03 9.12
C ALA A 49 8.62 -7.74 8.53
N GLU A 50 7.78 -6.98 7.87
CA GLU A 50 8.10 -5.66 7.35
C GLU A 50 7.30 -4.59 8.08
N VAL A 51 7.96 -3.52 8.52
CA VAL A 51 7.35 -2.32 9.07
C VAL A 51 7.60 -1.18 8.10
N ALA A 52 6.57 -0.76 7.38
CA ALA A 52 6.65 0.34 6.43
C ALA A 52 6.10 1.64 7.05
N LEU A 53 6.86 2.73 6.91
CA LEU A 53 6.64 4.04 7.54
C LEU A 53 6.62 5.16 6.49
N GLY A 54 5.80 6.20 6.72
CA GLY A 54 5.67 7.38 5.85
C GLY A 54 6.58 8.54 6.22
N LEU A 55 7.78 8.24 6.69
CA LEU A 55 8.73 9.21 7.19
C LEU A 55 9.81 9.52 6.16
N ASP A 56 10.34 10.75 6.17
CA ASP A 56 11.45 11.14 5.32
C ASP A 56 12.70 10.31 5.65
N GLY A 57 13.45 9.87 4.61
CA GLY A 57 14.64 9.03 4.72
C GLY A 57 15.74 9.59 5.63
N ARG A 58 15.85 10.93 5.76
CA ARG A 58 16.81 11.60 6.67
C ARG A 58 16.59 11.30 8.16
N PHE A 59 15.40 10.81 8.52
CA PHE A 59 15.08 10.46 9.90
C PHE A 59 15.44 9.02 10.27
N PHE A 60 15.96 8.22 9.34
CA PHE A 60 16.35 6.84 9.61
C PHE A 60 17.77 6.76 10.14
N ARG A 61 17.94 6.02 11.24
CA ARG A 61 19.22 5.72 11.85
C ARG A 61 19.95 4.60 11.10
N ARG A 62 21.23 4.38 11.43
CA ARG A 62 22.04 3.30 10.82
C ARG A 62 21.50 1.88 11.11
N ASP A 63 20.75 1.72 12.20
CA ASP A 63 20.09 0.46 12.57
C ASP A 63 18.77 0.20 11.78
N GLY A 64 18.42 1.10 10.86
CA GLY A 64 17.23 1.00 10.03
C GLY A 64 15.94 1.52 10.68
N TRP A 65 15.96 1.86 11.97
CA TRP A 65 14.82 2.46 12.65
C TRP A 65 14.85 3.98 12.56
N PRO A 66 13.68 4.65 12.47
CA PRO A 66 13.65 6.11 12.48
C PRO A 66 13.88 6.67 13.89
N MET A 67 14.17 7.95 13.95
CA MET A 67 14.09 8.72 15.19
C MET A 67 12.65 8.74 15.69
N THR A 68 12.45 8.72 17.01
CA THR A 68 11.09 8.72 17.60
C THR A 68 10.31 10.00 17.31
N LYS A 69 11.02 11.12 17.17
CA LYS A 69 10.47 12.39 16.69
C LYS A 69 10.91 12.57 15.24
N SER A 70 10.01 12.43 14.33
CA SER A 70 10.25 12.56 12.89
C SER A 70 9.02 13.13 12.20
N ASP A 71 9.27 14.01 11.23
CA ASP A 71 8.22 14.59 10.40
C ASP A 71 7.78 13.60 9.33
N GLY A 72 6.53 13.66 8.97
CA GLY A 72 5.94 12.82 7.94
C GLY A 72 4.54 12.35 8.31
N HIS A 73 4.00 11.45 7.51
CA HIS A 73 2.70 10.88 7.79
C HIS A 73 2.84 9.81 8.90
N PRO A 74 2.04 9.86 9.98
CA PRO A 74 2.21 8.98 11.15
C PRO A 74 1.77 7.54 10.91
N GLY A 75 1.21 7.24 9.74
CA GLY A 75 0.72 5.91 9.39
C GLY A 75 1.81 4.85 9.40
N VAL A 76 1.48 3.70 9.95
CA VAL A 76 2.34 2.52 10.06
C VAL A 76 1.64 1.33 9.42
N VAL A 77 2.40 0.57 8.65
CA VAL A 77 1.95 -0.71 8.07
C VAL A 77 2.89 -1.80 8.55
N VAL A 78 2.35 -2.87 9.12
CA VAL A 78 3.09 -4.09 9.44
C VAL A 78 2.59 -5.21 8.55
N THR A 79 3.49 -5.80 7.78
CA THR A 79 3.20 -6.92 6.86
C THR A 79 4.03 -8.12 7.26
N TYR A 80 3.40 -9.29 7.32
CA TYR A 80 4.06 -10.56 7.61
C TYR A 80 3.31 -11.73 6.97
N THR A 81 3.98 -12.87 6.80
CA THR A 81 3.34 -14.10 6.34
C THR A 81 3.01 -14.97 7.54
N HIS A 82 1.71 -15.15 7.81
CA HIS A 82 1.24 -16.01 8.88
C HIS A 82 1.18 -17.48 8.39
N PRO A 83 1.76 -18.44 9.11
CA PRO A 83 1.61 -19.87 8.79
C PRO A 83 0.13 -20.25 8.68
N GLY A 84 -0.28 -20.78 7.54
CA GLY A 84 -1.66 -21.25 7.30
C GLY A 84 -2.72 -20.17 7.00
N LYS A 85 -2.38 -18.87 7.07
CA LYS A 85 -3.33 -17.77 6.78
C LYS A 85 -2.87 -16.84 5.66
N GLY A 86 -1.63 -17.03 5.17
CA GLY A 86 -1.05 -16.23 4.10
C GLY A 86 -0.56 -14.85 4.57
N VAL A 87 -0.45 -13.90 3.66
CA VAL A 87 0.05 -12.56 3.95
C VAL A 87 -0.98 -11.76 4.73
N VAL A 88 -0.57 -11.29 5.90
CA VAL A 88 -1.35 -10.42 6.79
C VAL A 88 -0.75 -9.02 6.75
N ARG A 89 -1.59 -8.01 6.65
CA ARG A 89 -1.21 -6.62 6.60
C ARG A 89 -2.08 -5.81 7.55
N VAL A 90 -1.47 -5.25 8.56
CA VAL A 90 -2.13 -4.38 9.56
C VAL A 90 -1.65 -2.96 9.38
N ALA A 91 -2.57 -2.04 9.17
CA ALA A 91 -2.25 -0.64 8.93
C ALA A 91 -3.09 0.27 9.84
N THR A 92 -2.49 1.33 10.37
CA THR A 92 -3.20 2.37 11.12
C THR A 92 -2.46 3.71 11.08
N ASP A 93 -3.23 4.79 11.07
CA ASP A 93 -2.78 6.18 11.24
C ASP A 93 -3.60 6.92 12.31
N ARG A 94 -4.19 6.14 13.23
CA ARG A 94 -5.12 6.62 14.25
C ARG A 94 -4.57 7.73 15.14
N PHE A 95 -3.27 7.64 15.48
CA PHE A 95 -2.61 8.54 16.42
C PHE A 95 -1.71 9.54 15.71
N TYR A 96 -1.43 10.66 16.38
CA TYR A 96 -0.53 11.70 15.85
C TYR A 96 0.91 11.21 15.66
N GLU A 97 1.36 10.27 16.51
CA GLU A 97 2.75 9.77 16.48
C GLU A 97 2.82 8.38 15.84
N TRP A 98 3.79 8.17 14.97
CA TRP A 98 4.01 6.86 14.34
C TRP A 98 4.36 5.76 15.36
N THR A 99 5.06 6.11 16.45
CA THR A 99 5.39 5.18 17.54
C THR A 99 4.15 4.65 18.25
N ASP A 100 3.13 5.48 18.38
CA ASP A 100 1.86 5.12 18.98
C ASP A 100 1.03 4.25 18.03
N ASN A 101 1.08 4.54 16.73
CA ASN A 101 0.46 3.70 15.72
C ASN A 101 1.11 2.31 15.68
N LEU A 102 2.44 2.22 15.74
CA LEU A 102 3.14 0.95 15.86
C LEU A 102 2.75 0.19 17.15
N ARG A 103 2.58 0.91 18.28
CA ARG A 103 2.09 0.32 19.52
C ARG A 103 0.67 -0.23 19.37
N GLY A 104 -0.20 0.51 18.70
CA GLY A 104 -1.56 0.07 18.41
C GLY A 104 -1.58 -1.23 17.61
N ILE A 105 -0.70 -1.35 16.59
CA ILE A 105 -0.56 -2.60 15.82
C ILE A 105 -0.07 -3.76 16.71
N ALA A 106 0.96 -3.55 17.52
CA ALA A 106 1.46 -4.61 18.41
C ALA A 106 0.38 -5.11 19.37
N MET A 107 -0.45 -4.22 19.92
CA MET A 107 -1.60 -4.59 20.75
C MET A 107 -2.71 -5.29 19.95
N THR A 108 -2.92 -4.91 18.69
CA THR A 108 -3.86 -5.61 17.79
C THR A 108 -3.42 -7.05 17.55
N LEU A 109 -2.13 -7.30 17.33
CA LEU A 109 -1.60 -8.66 17.18
C LEU A 109 -1.80 -9.49 18.45
N GLU A 110 -1.54 -8.91 19.63
CA GLU A 110 -1.86 -9.57 20.91
C GLU A 110 -3.34 -9.94 21.01
N ALA A 111 -4.25 -9.01 20.69
CA ALA A 111 -5.68 -9.27 20.75
C ALA A 111 -6.12 -10.38 19.79
N LEU A 112 -5.62 -10.37 18.55
CA LEU A 112 -5.91 -11.41 17.55
C LEU A 112 -5.43 -12.79 18.02
N ARG A 113 -4.21 -12.87 18.59
CA ARG A 113 -3.68 -14.10 19.14
C ARG A 113 -4.48 -14.58 20.38
N MET A 114 -4.92 -13.66 21.24
CA MET A 114 -5.77 -13.99 22.39
C MET A 114 -7.12 -14.55 21.94
N MET A 115 -7.75 -13.98 20.93
CA MET A 115 -8.99 -14.50 20.35
C MET A 115 -8.80 -15.94 19.83
N GLU A 116 -7.68 -16.21 19.16
CA GLU A 116 -7.35 -17.56 18.69
C GLU A 116 -7.14 -18.54 19.86
N ARG A 117 -6.36 -18.12 20.87
CA ARG A 117 -6.09 -18.93 22.06
C ARG A 117 -7.35 -19.31 22.84
N TYR A 118 -8.31 -18.38 22.93
CA TYR A 118 -9.56 -18.62 23.66
C TYR A 118 -10.64 -19.28 22.81
N GLY A 119 -10.37 -19.54 21.52
CA GLY A 119 -11.32 -20.20 20.63
C GLY A 119 -12.60 -19.42 20.35
N THR A 120 -12.58 -18.11 20.58
CA THR A 120 -13.75 -17.22 20.39
C THR A 120 -14.10 -17.03 18.91
N THR A 121 -13.18 -17.31 18.00
CA THR A 121 -13.37 -17.25 16.56
C THR A 121 -12.90 -18.57 15.94
N GLY A 122 -13.76 -19.21 15.12
CA GLY A 122 -13.40 -20.46 14.44
C GLY A 122 -12.38 -20.22 13.32
N ASN A 123 -11.34 -21.07 13.24
CA ASN A 123 -10.43 -21.20 12.11
C ASN A 123 -9.68 -19.93 11.68
N GLY A 124 -9.40 -19.00 12.60
CA GLY A 124 -8.60 -17.80 12.30
C GLY A 124 -9.32 -16.72 11.50
N ARG A 125 -10.66 -16.71 11.50
CA ARG A 125 -11.48 -15.67 10.84
C ARG A 125 -11.15 -14.26 11.29
N GLN A 126 -10.63 -14.07 12.51
CA GLN A 126 -10.18 -12.77 13.02
C GLN A 126 -9.10 -12.10 12.15
N TYR A 127 -8.38 -12.89 11.33
CA TYR A 127 -7.37 -12.36 10.40
C TYR A 127 -7.93 -12.01 9.01
N GLU A 128 -9.17 -12.35 8.69
CA GLU A 128 -9.75 -12.12 7.36
C GLU A 128 -9.78 -10.64 7.00
N GLY A 129 -10.08 -9.75 7.96
CA GLY A 129 -10.04 -8.31 7.76
C GLY A 129 -8.64 -7.73 7.56
N PHE A 130 -7.59 -8.48 7.89
CA PHE A 130 -6.19 -8.11 7.75
C PHE A 130 -5.46 -8.93 6.69
N ARG A 131 -6.13 -9.87 6.02
CA ARG A 131 -5.52 -10.52 4.87
C ARG A 131 -5.12 -9.41 3.91
N ALA A 132 -3.82 -9.28 3.64
CA ALA A 132 -3.42 -8.51 2.50
C ALA A 132 -4.23 -9.12 1.35
N LEU A 133 -5.15 -8.38 0.81
CA LEU A 133 -5.59 -8.64 -0.55
C LEU A 133 -4.30 -8.93 -1.29
N PRO A 134 -4.15 -10.09 -1.98
CA PRO A 134 -2.93 -10.39 -2.73
C PRO A 134 -2.60 -9.06 -3.35
N ALA A 135 -1.38 -8.51 -3.01
CA ALA A 135 -0.98 -7.18 -3.45
C ALA A 135 -1.57 -7.14 -4.82
N SER A 136 -2.61 -6.31 -5.03
CA SER A 136 -3.31 -6.43 -6.28
C SER A 136 -2.12 -6.55 -7.20
N THR A 137 -1.85 -7.74 -7.70
CA THR A 137 -1.36 -7.81 -9.03
C THR A 137 -2.40 -6.93 -9.61
N GLU A 138 -2.11 -5.63 -9.71
CA GLU A 138 -2.81 -4.79 -10.63
C GLU A 138 -2.75 -5.70 -11.81
N ALA A 139 -3.91 -6.39 -12.03
CA ALA A 139 -3.94 -7.52 -12.93
C ALA A 139 -3.28 -6.90 -14.10
N THR A 140 -2.00 -7.31 -14.33
CA THR A 140 -1.01 -6.46 -15.01
C THR A 140 -1.70 -6.33 -16.32
N MET A 141 -2.37 -5.18 -16.47
CA MET A 141 -3.27 -4.94 -17.57
C MET A 141 -2.47 -5.41 -18.76
N ASP A 142 -3.01 -6.36 -19.49
CA ASP A 142 -2.32 -6.90 -20.65
C ASP A 142 -1.85 -5.71 -21.49
N VAL A 143 -0.63 -5.74 -21.92
CA VAL A 143 -0.01 -4.61 -22.60
C VAL A 143 -0.78 -4.25 -23.90
N HIS A 144 -1.40 -5.22 -24.56
CA HIS A 144 -2.30 -4.99 -25.68
C HIS A 144 -3.60 -4.31 -25.23
N GLU A 145 -4.19 -4.74 -24.11
CA GLU A 145 -5.36 -4.06 -23.51
C GLU A 145 -5.02 -2.62 -23.15
N ALA A 146 -3.84 -2.39 -22.55
CA ALA A 146 -3.36 -1.05 -22.24
C ALA A 146 -3.24 -0.18 -23.49
N ALA A 147 -2.68 -0.68 -24.56
CA ALA A 147 -2.56 0.03 -25.83
C ALA A 147 -3.93 0.39 -26.41
N VAL A 148 -4.91 -0.51 -26.35
CA VAL A 148 -6.30 -0.26 -26.78
C VAL A 148 -6.93 0.85 -25.94
N ILE A 149 -6.77 0.84 -24.62
CA ILE A 149 -7.32 1.87 -23.73
C ILE A 149 -6.70 3.24 -24.03
N ILE A 150 -5.38 3.30 -24.19
CA ILE A 150 -4.70 4.55 -24.52
C ILE A 150 -5.12 5.06 -25.88
N GLN A 151 -5.18 4.21 -26.90
CA GLN A 151 -5.63 4.58 -28.24
C GLN A 151 -7.06 5.13 -28.23
N ALA A 152 -7.99 4.46 -27.56
CA ALA A 152 -9.40 4.89 -27.47
C ALA A 152 -9.56 6.25 -26.77
N ASN A 153 -8.77 6.51 -25.71
CA ASN A 153 -8.82 7.77 -24.98
C ASN A 153 -8.00 8.89 -25.63
N SER A 154 -6.92 8.59 -26.35
CA SER A 154 -6.09 9.60 -27.02
C SER A 154 -6.68 10.13 -28.33
N GLN A 155 -7.57 9.34 -28.98
CA GLN A 155 -8.10 9.57 -30.35
C GLN A 155 -6.98 9.63 -31.42
N LEU A 156 -5.86 8.97 -31.17
CA LEU A 156 -4.83 8.82 -32.20
C LEU A 156 -5.36 7.94 -33.33
N LYS A 157 -4.96 8.30 -34.57
CA LYS A 157 -5.36 7.55 -35.79
C LYS A 157 -4.52 6.28 -36.03
N TYR A 158 -3.59 5.98 -35.11
CA TYR A 158 -2.73 4.79 -35.22
C TYR A 158 -3.38 3.60 -34.52
N PRO A 159 -3.23 2.36 -35.04
CA PRO A 159 -3.71 1.17 -34.37
C PRO A 159 -2.94 0.92 -33.04
N PRO A 160 -3.55 0.22 -32.07
CA PRO A 160 -2.94 0.00 -30.76
C PRO A 160 -1.57 -0.64 -30.81
N GLU A 161 -1.30 -1.53 -31.77
CA GLU A 161 -0.03 -2.25 -31.95
C GLU A 161 1.13 -1.29 -32.16
N ARG A 162 0.89 -0.15 -32.82
CA ARG A 162 1.94 0.87 -33.04
C ARG A 162 2.38 1.55 -31.74
N LEU A 163 1.52 1.57 -30.71
CA LEU A 163 1.89 2.07 -29.38
C LEU A 163 2.82 1.10 -28.63
N LEU A 164 2.82 -0.18 -29.03
CA LEU A 164 3.72 -1.19 -28.48
C LEU A 164 5.09 -1.18 -29.17
N GLU A 165 5.11 -0.87 -30.47
CA GLU A 165 6.33 -0.89 -31.30
C GLU A 165 7.15 0.42 -31.17
N VAL A 166 6.46 1.57 -31.02
CA VAL A 166 7.08 2.90 -31.12
C VAL A 166 6.85 3.69 -29.85
N ARG A 167 7.91 3.88 -29.08
CA ARG A 167 7.88 4.57 -27.79
C ARG A 167 7.34 6.00 -27.88
N GLU A 168 7.75 6.77 -28.88
CA GLU A 168 7.34 8.16 -29.07
C GLU A 168 5.83 8.27 -29.31
N LEU A 169 5.23 7.27 -30.01
CA LEU A 169 3.78 7.21 -30.19
C LEU A 169 3.08 6.82 -28.88
N ALA A 170 3.66 5.94 -28.07
CA ALA A 170 3.16 5.60 -26.75
C ALA A 170 3.16 6.83 -25.82
N GLU A 171 4.24 7.61 -25.79
CA GLU A 171 4.36 8.85 -25.01
C GLU A 171 3.30 9.89 -25.43
N LEU A 172 3.14 10.08 -26.74
CA LEU A 172 2.13 11.00 -27.28
C LEU A 172 0.70 10.52 -26.92
N GLY A 173 0.45 9.22 -27.08
CA GLY A 173 -0.85 8.61 -26.77
C GLY A 173 -1.20 8.71 -25.29
N VAL A 174 -0.28 8.39 -24.42
CA VAL A 174 -0.45 8.48 -22.96
C VAL A 174 -0.74 9.93 -22.53
N ARG A 175 0.04 10.89 -22.99
CA ARG A 175 -0.18 12.32 -22.68
C ARG A 175 -1.58 12.79 -23.14
N ALA A 176 -1.97 12.44 -24.36
CA ALA A 176 -3.28 12.82 -24.89
C ALA A 176 -4.43 12.14 -24.14
N ALA A 177 -4.29 10.84 -23.79
CA ALA A 177 -5.29 10.09 -23.06
C ALA A 177 -5.49 10.62 -21.63
N LEU A 178 -4.40 10.89 -20.90
CA LEU A 178 -4.47 11.47 -19.56
C LEU A 178 -5.12 12.85 -19.57
N PHE A 179 -4.73 13.72 -20.50
CA PHE A 179 -5.34 15.05 -20.62
C PHE A 179 -6.86 14.96 -20.83
N LYS A 180 -7.32 14.10 -21.75
CA LYS A 180 -8.75 13.95 -22.05
C LYS A 180 -9.54 13.24 -20.96
N ALA A 181 -8.93 12.28 -20.27
CA ALA A 181 -9.59 11.56 -19.18
C ALA A 181 -9.61 12.37 -17.88
N HIS A 182 -8.84 13.49 -17.79
CA HIS A 182 -8.75 14.28 -16.56
C HIS A 182 -10.12 14.80 -16.11
N PRO A 183 -10.44 14.73 -14.79
CA PRO A 183 -11.73 15.21 -14.27
C PRO A 183 -12.06 16.66 -14.66
N ASP A 184 -11.07 17.55 -14.66
CA ASP A 184 -11.26 18.96 -15.01
C ASP A 184 -11.68 19.20 -16.46
N GLN A 185 -11.46 18.23 -17.35
CA GLN A 185 -11.89 18.29 -18.76
C GLN A 185 -13.29 17.67 -18.99
N ASN A 186 -13.90 17.09 -17.97
CA ASN A 186 -15.14 16.33 -18.07
C ASN A 186 -16.15 16.74 -16.98
N LEU A 187 -16.25 18.04 -16.69
CA LEU A 187 -17.11 18.59 -15.62
C LEU A 187 -18.60 18.37 -15.88
N ASP A 188 -18.99 18.13 -17.12
CA ASP A 188 -20.35 17.87 -17.59
C ASP A 188 -20.80 16.41 -17.43
N LYS A 189 -19.88 15.51 -17.08
CA LYS A 189 -20.14 14.08 -16.95
C LYS A 189 -20.29 13.65 -15.50
N PRO A 190 -20.97 12.50 -15.22
CA PRO A 190 -21.05 11.97 -13.87
C PRO A 190 -19.66 11.74 -13.26
N LYS A 191 -19.40 12.33 -12.10
CA LYS A 191 -18.08 12.34 -11.45
C LYS A 191 -17.49 10.92 -11.29
N LEU A 192 -18.31 9.96 -10.87
CA LEU A 192 -17.88 8.57 -10.66
C LEU A 192 -17.35 7.93 -11.96
N SER A 193 -18.05 8.12 -13.09
CA SER A 193 -17.62 7.54 -14.37
C SER A 193 -16.36 8.19 -14.93
N VAL A 194 -16.13 9.46 -14.62
CA VAL A 194 -14.90 10.18 -15.02
C VAL A 194 -13.71 9.70 -14.21
N GLU A 195 -13.87 9.54 -12.91
CA GLU A 195 -12.83 9.02 -12.01
C GLU A 195 -12.45 7.57 -12.38
N GLU A 196 -13.42 6.70 -12.63
CA GLU A 196 -13.19 5.33 -13.10
C GLU A 196 -12.40 5.27 -14.40
N ASN A 197 -12.78 6.11 -15.40
CA ASN A 197 -12.05 6.17 -16.66
C ASN A 197 -10.65 6.72 -16.49
N PHE A 198 -10.45 7.75 -15.68
CA PHE A 198 -9.13 8.30 -15.38
C PHE A 198 -8.21 7.25 -14.74
N HIS A 199 -8.69 6.52 -13.73
CA HIS A 199 -7.94 5.43 -13.12
C HIS A 199 -7.64 4.28 -14.08
N ARG A 200 -8.54 4.01 -15.05
CA ARG A 200 -8.30 3.01 -16.08
C ARG A 200 -7.18 3.43 -17.03
N VAL A 201 -7.15 4.69 -17.43
CA VAL A 201 -6.08 5.28 -18.26
C VAL A 201 -4.74 5.29 -17.51
N GLU A 202 -4.74 5.63 -16.22
CA GLU A 202 -3.54 5.61 -15.38
C GLU A 202 -2.95 4.18 -15.27
N ARG A 203 -3.77 3.14 -15.12
CA ARG A 203 -3.31 1.74 -15.13
C ARG A 203 -2.73 1.34 -16.47
N ALA A 204 -3.37 1.76 -17.58
CA ALA A 204 -2.88 1.51 -18.92
C ALA A 204 -1.53 2.19 -19.18
N ARG A 205 -1.33 3.42 -18.70
CA ARG A 205 -0.06 4.12 -18.74
C ARG A 205 1.05 3.32 -18.04
N LYS A 206 0.78 2.82 -16.82
CA LYS A 206 1.77 2.02 -16.05
C LYS A 206 2.18 0.75 -16.80
N ALA A 207 1.23 0.05 -17.43
CA ALA A 207 1.49 -1.16 -18.20
C ALA A 207 2.36 -0.86 -19.45
N LEU A 208 2.01 0.17 -20.22
CA LEU A 208 2.82 0.60 -21.38
C LEU A 208 4.20 1.13 -20.95
N SER A 209 4.28 1.87 -19.84
CA SER A 209 5.57 2.33 -19.31
C SER A 209 6.49 1.16 -18.96
N ALA A 210 5.97 0.12 -18.32
CA ALA A 210 6.74 -1.08 -18.02
C ALA A 210 7.21 -1.80 -19.28
N HIS A 211 6.36 -1.88 -20.32
CA HIS A 211 6.71 -2.47 -21.63
C HIS A 211 7.87 -1.74 -22.33
N HIS A 212 7.89 -0.42 -22.27
CA HIS A 212 8.93 0.42 -22.89
C HIS A 212 10.14 0.70 -21.98
N GLY A 213 10.29 -0.02 -20.86
CA GLY A 213 11.44 0.13 -19.95
C GLY A 213 11.36 1.33 -19.01
N GLY A 214 10.18 1.86 -18.79
CA GLY A 214 9.90 2.96 -17.85
C GLY A 214 9.84 4.35 -18.50
N GLY A 215 9.20 5.30 -17.80
CA GLY A 215 9.28 6.73 -18.17
C GLY A 215 8.26 7.24 -19.20
N LEU A 216 7.08 6.56 -19.37
CA LEU A 216 5.94 7.12 -20.13
C LEU A 216 5.04 7.98 -19.27
#